data_0ec647d62511ac16dcca3d65c81076b3
#
_entry.id   0ec647d62511ac16dcca3d65c81076b3
#
_cell.length_a   1.000
_cell.length_b   1.000
_cell.length_c   1.000
_cell.angle_alpha   90.00
_cell.angle_beta   90.00
_cell.angle_gamma   90.00
#
_symmetry.space_group_name_H-M   'P 1'
#
loop_
_entity.id
_entity.type
_entity.pdbx_description
1 polymer ?
#
loop_
_entity_poly.entity_id
_entity_poly.type
_entity_poly.pdbx_seq_one_letter_code
_entity_poly.pdbx_strand_id
1 'polypeptide(L)'
;MPFVVDRMAIGDVPEVMAIEKDSFTTPWPSNAYRKELGENANAHYLVLRLASPEEPDRPLHPPAPPERRGFLGGLLMPLTRTRPPLLAPPDQQTMAGYAGLWLVIDEAHVTTIAVRPEYRGKGLGELLLVALTEIALDINARWLTLEVRVSNSTAQALYRKYGFKPAGVRPKYYSDNREDALIMWTDEIHSPAFRERFESLRGDLRERLIKAGDLAPFARALAPQGRRR
;
A
#
# COMPACT_ATOMS: atom_id res chain seq x y z
N MET A 1 -12.18 -3.61 -16.25
CA MET A 1 -12.60 -3.83 -14.84
C MET A 1 -11.82 -2.83 -14.00
N PRO A 2 -12.48 -2.08 -13.11
CA PRO A 2 -11.80 -1.08 -12.28
C PRO A 2 -10.90 -1.76 -11.24
N PHE A 3 -9.89 -1.03 -10.79
CA PHE A 3 -9.01 -1.46 -9.71
C PHE A 3 -9.45 -0.83 -8.38
N VAL A 4 -9.15 -1.51 -7.29
CA VAL A 4 -9.33 -1.02 -5.92
C VAL A 4 -8.03 -1.21 -5.14
N VAL A 5 -7.78 -0.32 -4.18
CA VAL A 5 -6.67 -0.41 -3.24
C VAL A 5 -7.22 -0.80 -1.89
N ASP A 6 -6.70 -1.91 -1.32
CA ASP A 6 -7.09 -2.43 -0.02
C ASP A 6 -5.88 -2.58 0.90
N ARG A 7 -6.11 -2.71 2.20
CA ARG A 7 -5.08 -3.13 3.14
C ARG A 7 -4.70 -4.58 2.89
N MET A 8 -3.40 -4.86 2.88
CA MET A 8 -2.88 -6.23 2.76
C MET A 8 -3.24 -7.05 4.01
N ALA A 9 -3.75 -8.23 3.80
CA ALA A 9 -4.01 -9.24 4.83
C ALA A 9 -3.03 -10.40 4.72
N ILE A 10 -2.92 -11.21 5.77
CA ILE A 10 -2.03 -12.40 5.77
C ILE A 10 -2.38 -13.38 4.64
N GLY A 11 -3.66 -13.47 4.28
CA GLY A 11 -4.13 -14.29 3.15
C GLY A 11 -3.59 -13.87 1.79
N ASP A 12 -3.14 -12.63 1.63
CA ASP A 12 -2.63 -12.06 0.39
C ASP A 12 -1.17 -12.41 0.12
N VAL A 13 -0.44 -12.83 1.15
CA VAL A 13 1.00 -13.09 1.07
C VAL A 13 1.37 -14.04 -0.08
N PRO A 14 0.65 -15.12 -0.39
CA PRO A 14 0.98 -15.97 -1.54
C PRO A 14 0.99 -15.23 -2.88
N GLU A 15 0.00 -14.35 -3.13
CA GLU A 15 -0.05 -13.55 -4.36
C GLU A 15 1.00 -12.43 -4.38
N VAL A 16 1.24 -11.79 -3.24
CA VAL A 16 2.33 -10.81 -3.09
C VAL A 16 3.66 -11.46 -3.44
N MET A 17 3.93 -12.69 -2.97
CA MET A 17 5.15 -13.43 -3.30
C MET A 17 5.29 -13.73 -4.78
N ALA A 18 4.19 -13.95 -5.50
CA ALA A 18 4.23 -14.11 -6.95
C ALA A 18 4.65 -12.79 -7.63
N ILE A 19 4.10 -11.65 -7.20
CA ILE A 19 4.47 -10.32 -7.73
C ILE A 19 5.92 -9.97 -7.37
N GLU A 20 6.36 -10.28 -6.14
CA GLU A 20 7.75 -10.11 -5.70
C GLU A 20 8.73 -10.81 -6.64
N LYS A 21 8.47 -12.08 -6.93
CA LYS A 21 9.30 -12.92 -7.79
C LYS A 21 9.40 -12.37 -9.22
N ASP A 22 8.32 -11.78 -9.73
CA ASP A 22 8.26 -11.20 -11.08
C ASP A 22 8.84 -9.78 -11.13
N SER A 23 8.96 -9.10 -9.98
CA SER A 23 9.33 -7.67 -9.91
C SER A 23 10.74 -7.45 -9.38
N PHE A 24 11.26 -8.35 -8.53
CA PHE A 24 12.54 -8.18 -7.86
C PHE A 24 13.43 -9.41 -7.99
N THR A 25 14.70 -9.20 -8.24
CA THR A 25 15.71 -10.27 -8.34
C THR A 25 15.97 -10.93 -6.98
N THR A 26 15.81 -10.16 -5.90
CA THR A 26 15.96 -10.65 -4.52
C THR A 26 14.64 -10.39 -3.77
N PRO A 27 13.63 -11.26 -3.94
CA PRO A 27 12.33 -11.11 -3.29
C PRO A 27 12.45 -11.31 -1.77
N TRP A 28 11.63 -10.58 -1.03
CA TRP A 28 11.49 -10.80 0.40
C TRP A 28 10.88 -12.19 0.67
N PRO A 29 11.31 -12.89 1.72
CA PRO A 29 10.71 -14.17 2.06
C PRO A 29 9.30 -13.99 2.65
N SER A 30 8.41 -14.95 2.40
CA SER A 30 7.01 -14.90 2.83
C SER A 30 6.82 -14.75 4.34
N ASN A 31 7.75 -15.28 5.14
CA ASN A 31 7.74 -15.12 6.60
C ASN A 31 8.00 -13.68 7.05
N ALA A 32 8.76 -12.88 6.26
CA ALA A 32 8.95 -11.46 6.55
C ALA A 32 7.60 -10.72 6.46
N TYR A 33 6.84 -10.88 5.36
CA TYR A 33 5.52 -10.27 5.24
C TYR A 33 4.56 -10.70 6.34
N ARG A 34 4.54 -12.00 6.71
CA ARG A 34 3.69 -12.49 7.80
C ARG A 34 4.03 -11.85 9.13
N LYS A 35 5.34 -11.69 9.41
CA LYS A 35 5.83 -11.03 10.62
C LYS A 35 5.46 -9.55 10.63
N GLU A 36 5.71 -8.84 9.52
CA GLU A 36 5.34 -7.43 9.39
C GLU A 36 3.84 -7.19 9.63
N LEU A 37 2.99 -7.99 8.98
CA LEU A 37 1.53 -7.85 9.10
C LEU A 37 0.99 -8.25 10.48
N GLY A 38 1.67 -9.12 11.20
CA GLY A 38 1.22 -9.63 12.50
C GLY A 38 1.81 -8.92 13.71
N GLU A 39 3.04 -8.41 13.60
CA GLU A 39 3.82 -7.95 14.75
C GLU A 39 4.28 -6.50 14.65
N ASN A 40 4.37 -5.91 13.45
CA ASN A 40 4.88 -4.56 13.25
C ASN A 40 3.73 -3.55 13.11
N ALA A 41 3.37 -2.89 14.21
CA ALA A 41 2.32 -1.85 14.21
C ALA A 41 2.68 -0.62 13.34
N ASN A 42 3.96 -0.42 13.02
CA ASN A 42 4.44 0.68 12.21
C ASN A 42 4.54 0.33 10.71
N ALA A 43 4.21 -0.92 10.34
CA ALA A 43 4.19 -1.36 8.95
C ALA A 43 2.79 -1.23 8.35
N HIS A 44 2.71 -0.60 7.19
CA HIS A 44 1.46 -0.41 6.47
C HIS A 44 1.63 -0.95 5.04
N TYR A 45 0.87 -1.98 4.73
CA TYR A 45 0.90 -2.62 3.41
C TYR A 45 -0.45 -2.52 2.71
N LEU A 46 -0.40 -2.28 1.41
CA LEU A 46 -1.55 -2.18 0.52
C LEU A 46 -1.45 -3.22 -0.59
N VAL A 47 -2.59 -3.66 -1.07
CA VAL A 47 -2.75 -4.46 -2.29
C VAL A 47 -3.64 -3.74 -3.28
N LEU A 48 -3.35 -3.90 -4.55
CA LEU A 48 -4.13 -3.40 -5.67
C LEU A 48 -4.77 -4.58 -6.39
N ARG A 49 -6.11 -4.62 -6.45
CA ARG A 49 -6.87 -5.72 -7.04
C ARG A 49 -7.79 -5.22 -8.14
N LEU A 50 -8.17 -6.12 -9.02
CA LEU A 50 -9.35 -5.92 -9.87
C LEU A 50 -10.60 -5.92 -8.98
N ALA A 51 -11.45 -4.91 -9.13
CA ALA A 51 -12.70 -4.84 -8.37
C ALA A 51 -13.64 -5.98 -8.81
N SER A 52 -14.22 -6.69 -7.83
CA SER A 52 -15.32 -7.60 -8.11
C SER A 52 -16.60 -6.82 -8.46
N PRO A 53 -17.42 -7.27 -9.39
CA PRO A 53 -18.71 -6.66 -9.67
C PRO A 53 -19.68 -6.67 -8.47
N GLU A 54 -19.43 -7.51 -7.48
CA GLU A 54 -20.34 -7.79 -6.37
C GLU A 54 -20.03 -7.03 -5.06
N GLU A 55 -18.90 -6.31 -4.96
CA GLU A 55 -18.52 -5.58 -3.74
C GLU A 55 -18.19 -4.10 -4.01
N PRO A 56 -19.19 -3.20 -4.16
CA PRO A 56 -18.89 -1.78 -4.37
C PRO A 56 -18.44 -1.02 -3.11
N ASP A 57 -18.51 -1.59 -1.90
CA ASP A 57 -18.34 -0.78 -0.68
C ASP A 57 -17.74 -1.51 0.54
N ARG A 58 -16.65 -2.26 0.34
CA ARG A 58 -15.91 -2.82 1.48
C ARG A 58 -15.10 -1.73 2.19
N PRO A 59 -15.33 -1.48 3.51
CA PRO A 59 -14.56 -0.47 4.23
C PRO A 59 -13.08 -0.85 4.31
N LEU A 60 -12.17 0.10 4.05
CA LEU A 60 -10.70 -0.03 4.17
C LEU A 60 -10.22 -0.40 5.60
N HIS A 61 -11.11 -0.34 6.58
CA HIS A 61 -10.86 -0.76 7.95
C HIS A 61 -11.88 -1.84 8.33
N PRO A 62 -11.46 -3.06 8.63
CA PRO A 62 -12.29 -3.91 9.47
C PRO A 62 -12.50 -3.15 10.78
N PRO A 63 -13.71 -3.21 11.39
CA PRO A 63 -13.91 -2.63 12.72
C PRO A 63 -12.85 -3.18 13.66
N ALA A 64 -12.28 -2.31 14.50
CA ALA A 64 -11.35 -2.73 15.55
C ALA A 64 -11.97 -3.91 16.30
N PRO A 65 -11.19 -4.97 16.62
CA PRO A 65 -11.71 -6.08 17.40
C PRO A 65 -12.31 -5.52 18.68
N PRO A 66 -13.49 -6.00 19.12
CA PRO A 66 -14.13 -5.50 20.32
C PRO A 66 -13.17 -5.65 21.49
N GLU A 67 -12.95 -4.56 22.24
CA GLU A 67 -12.18 -4.58 23.48
C GLU A 67 -12.71 -5.73 24.35
N ARG A 68 -11.82 -6.64 24.70
CA ARG A 68 -12.14 -7.71 25.65
C ARG A 68 -12.39 -7.09 27.02
N ARG A 69 -13.60 -6.64 27.28
CA ARG A 69 -14.06 -6.43 28.65
C ARG A 69 -14.07 -7.78 29.33
N GLY A 70 -13.17 -7.95 30.29
CA GLY A 70 -13.10 -9.14 31.11
C GLY A 70 -14.44 -9.42 31.80
N PHE A 71 -15.07 -10.51 31.40
CA PHE A 71 -16.20 -11.08 32.13
C PHE A 71 -15.74 -12.39 32.74
N LEU A 72 -15.46 -12.36 34.06
CA LEU A 72 -15.36 -13.56 34.90
C LEU A 72 -16.77 -14.13 35.00
N GLY A 73 -16.99 -15.26 34.38
CA GLY A 73 -18.24 -15.99 34.49
C GLY A 73 -18.07 -17.38 33.90
N GLY A 74 -17.70 -18.35 34.76
CA GLY A 74 -17.61 -19.75 34.38
C GLY A 74 -19.00 -20.31 34.04
N LEU A 75 -19.09 -20.98 32.91
CA LEU A 75 -20.11 -22.01 32.68
C LEU A 75 -19.56 -23.02 31.68
N LEU A 76 -19.54 -24.27 32.10
CA LEU A 76 -19.20 -25.43 31.27
C LEU A 76 -20.14 -25.50 30.07
N MET A 77 -19.58 -25.40 28.85
CA MET A 77 -20.27 -25.76 27.63
C MET A 77 -19.68 -27.02 27.00
N PRO A 78 -20.52 -27.92 26.45
CA PRO A 78 -20.07 -29.20 25.89
C PRO A 78 -19.23 -28.97 24.60
N LEU A 79 -18.16 -29.75 24.47
CA LEU A 79 -17.26 -29.86 23.32
C LEU A 79 -18.00 -30.42 22.09
N THR A 80 -18.77 -29.60 21.40
CA THR A 80 -19.06 -29.86 20.00
C THR A 80 -18.00 -29.12 19.19
N ARG A 81 -17.03 -29.85 18.66
CA ARG A 81 -16.06 -29.41 17.68
C ARG A 81 -16.79 -29.10 16.35
N THR A 82 -17.56 -28.03 16.27
CA THR A 82 -17.90 -27.42 15.00
C THR A 82 -16.66 -26.64 14.54
N ARG A 83 -15.92 -27.24 13.63
CA ARG A 83 -14.92 -26.53 12.84
C ARG A 83 -15.60 -25.27 12.32
N PRO A 84 -15.03 -24.05 12.55
CA PRO A 84 -15.56 -22.88 11.89
C PRO A 84 -15.56 -23.17 10.38
N PRO A 85 -16.59 -22.76 9.63
CA PRO A 85 -16.56 -22.94 8.18
C PRO A 85 -15.23 -22.37 7.70
N LEU A 86 -14.47 -23.19 6.94
CA LEU A 86 -13.37 -22.70 6.15
C LEU A 86 -13.98 -21.54 5.35
N LEU A 87 -13.56 -20.31 5.70
CA LEU A 87 -13.84 -19.15 4.86
C LEU A 87 -13.45 -19.58 3.46
N ALA A 88 -14.42 -19.54 2.54
CA ALA A 88 -14.14 -19.79 1.14
C ALA A 88 -12.90 -18.98 0.76
N PRO A 89 -11.97 -19.54 -0.03
CA PRO A 89 -10.83 -18.78 -0.48
C PRO A 89 -11.37 -17.46 -1.05
N PRO A 90 -10.78 -16.31 -0.71
CA PRO A 90 -11.25 -15.04 -1.28
C PRO A 90 -11.33 -15.26 -2.77
N ASP A 91 -12.50 -14.94 -3.33
CA ASP A 91 -12.76 -15.03 -4.76
C ASP A 91 -11.51 -14.50 -5.46
N GLN A 92 -10.94 -15.25 -6.41
CA GLN A 92 -9.59 -15.01 -6.95
C GLN A 92 -9.56 -13.68 -7.72
N GLN A 93 -9.71 -12.59 -6.99
CA GLN A 93 -9.51 -11.23 -7.52
C GLN A 93 -8.04 -11.10 -7.85
N THR A 94 -7.72 -11.06 -9.13
CA THR A 94 -6.33 -10.94 -9.59
C THR A 94 -5.67 -9.71 -8.97
N MET A 95 -4.67 -9.94 -8.14
CA MET A 95 -3.87 -8.85 -7.57
C MET A 95 -2.96 -8.28 -8.65
N ALA A 96 -3.12 -6.99 -8.94
CA ALA A 96 -2.34 -6.28 -9.94
C ALA A 96 -1.03 -5.68 -9.41
N GLY A 97 -0.96 -5.45 -8.09
CA GLY A 97 0.21 -4.86 -7.46
C GLY A 97 0.07 -4.77 -5.95
N TYR A 98 1.12 -4.28 -5.31
CA TYR A 98 1.13 -4.02 -3.87
C TYR A 98 2.15 -2.93 -3.54
N ALA A 99 2.04 -2.38 -2.34
CA ALA A 99 2.97 -1.38 -1.82
C ALA A 99 3.07 -1.47 -0.30
N GLY A 100 4.17 -0.94 0.25
CA GLY A 100 4.38 -0.90 1.68
C GLY A 100 5.17 0.31 2.12
N LEU A 101 4.92 0.74 3.35
CA LEU A 101 5.72 1.74 4.06
C LEU A 101 5.91 1.33 5.53
N TRP A 102 6.98 1.83 6.13
CA TRP A 102 7.21 1.79 7.56
C TRP A 102 7.21 3.21 8.14
N LEU A 103 6.59 3.38 9.30
CA LEU A 103 6.76 4.60 10.08
C LEU A 103 7.96 4.43 11.02
N VAL A 104 8.99 5.24 10.83
CA VAL A 104 10.19 5.29 11.68
C VAL A 104 10.24 6.67 12.33
N ILE A 105 9.83 6.76 13.60
CA ILE A 105 9.66 8.03 14.33
C ILE A 105 8.58 8.88 13.64
N ASP A 106 8.96 9.79 12.75
CA ASP A 106 8.09 10.70 11.98
C ASP A 106 8.35 10.62 10.45
N GLU A 107 9.13 9.62 10.01
CA GLU A 107 9.45 9.36 8.61
C GLU A 107 8.62 8.18 8.10
N ALA A 108 7.82 8.40 7.06
CA ALA A 108 7.16 7.32 6.33
C ALA A 108 8.10 6.82 5.23
N HIS A 109 8.78 5.71 5.52
CA HIS A 109 9.72 5.07 4.59
C HIS A 109 8.98 4.10 3.65
N VAL A 110 8.88 4.45 2.38
CA VAL A 110 8.30 3.57 1.35
C VAL A 110 9.27 2.42 1.08
N THR A 111 8.91 1.22 1.49
CA THR A 111 9.75 0.02 1.40
C THR A 111 9.64 -0.68 0.05
N THR A 112 8.46 -0.64 -0.57
CA THR A 112 8.18 -1.33 -1.82
C THR A 112 6.99 -0.72 -2.56
N ILE A 113 7.04 -0.69 -3.88
CA ILE A 113 5.92 -0.49 -4.80
C ILE A 113 6.15 -1.41 -5.99
N ALA A 114 5.24 -2.33 -6.23
CA ALA A 114 5.31 -3.23 -7.37
C ALA A 114 3.97 -3.37 -8.08
N VAL A 115 4.02 -3.39 -9.40
CA VAL A 115 2.87 -3.64 -10.29
C VAL A 115 3.27 -4.73 -11.27
N ARG A 116 2.40 -5.73 -11.44
CA ARG A 116 2.62 -6.80 -12.41
C ARG A 116 2.88 -6.24 -13.80
N PRO A 117 3.77 -6.86 -14.60
CA PRO A 117 4.16 -6.35 -15.92
C PRO A 117 2.96 -6.02 -16.84
N GLU A 118 1.95 -6.87 -16.86
CA GLU A 118 0.74 -6.73 -17.70
C GLU A 118 -0.16 -5.55 -17.32
N TYR A 119 0.02 -5.00 -16.12
CA TYR A 119 -0.75 -3.84 -15.63
C TYR A 119 0.07 -2.54 -15.57
N ARG A 120 1.36 -2.58 -15.96
CA ARG A 120 2.21 -1.37 -16.00
C ARG A 120 1.75 -0.39 -17.07
N GLY A 121 2.18 0.85 -16.99
CA GLY A 121 1.83 1.91 -17.95
C GLY A 121 0.43 2.52 -17.77
N LYS A 122 -0.40 2.00 -16.84
CA LYS A 122 -1.77 2.47 -16.59
C LYS A 122 -1.90 3.48 -15.44
N GLY A 123 -0.80 3.90 -14.84
CA GLY A 123 -0.82 4.81 -13.67
C GLY A 123 -1.04 4.09 -12.33
N LEU A 124 -1.04 2.75 -12.29
CA LEU A 124 -1.33 1.99 -11.07
C LEU A 124 -0.21 2.08 -10.01
N GLY A 125 1.05 2.20 -10.42
CA GLY A 125 2.14 2.50 -9.49
C GLY A 125 2.01 3.90 -8.88
N GLU A 126 1.48 4.85 -9.64
CA GLU A 126 1.14 6.19 -9.15
C GLU A 126 -0.02 6.14 -8.16
N LEU A 127 -1.05 5.32 -8.41
CA LEU A 127 -2.17 5.09 -7.51
C LEU A 127 -1.69 4.52 -6.16
N LEU A 128 -0.79 3.55 -6.18
CA LEU A 128 -0.19 3.00 -4.96
C LEU A 128 0.62 4.04 -4.18
N LEU A 129 1.42 4.86 -4.87
CA LEU A 129 2.16 5.96 -4.23
C LEU A 129 1.23 6.99 -3.57
N VAL A 130 0.15 7.36 -4.26
CA VAL A 130 -0.88 8.25 -3.70
C VAL A 130 -1.50 7.65 -2.45
N ALA A 131 -1.89 6.38 -2.48
CA ALA A 131 -2.48 5.71 -1.33
C ALA A 131 -1.50 5.61 -0.14
N LEU A 132 -0.21 5.35 -0.38
CA LEU A 132 0.82 5.39 0.67
C LEU A 132 1.00 6.80 1.24
N THR A 133 0.94 7.82 0.39
CA THR A 133 1.01 9.22 0.85
C THR A 133 -0.19 9.60 1.73
N GLU A 134 -1.39 9.14 1.39
CA GLU A 134 -2.58 9.30 2.23
C GLU A 134 -2.41 8.63 3.60
N ILE A 135 -1.88 7.40 3.64
CA ILE A 135 -1.55 6.73 4.90
C ILE A 135 -0.53 7.55 5.69
N ALA A 136 0.55 8.01 5.06
CA ALA A 136 1.58 8.80 5.74
C ALA A 136 1.00 10.07 6.38
N LEU A 137 0.07 10.74 5.70
CA LEU A 137 -0.64 11.90 6.22
C LEU A 137 -1.56 11.53 7.40
N ASP A 138 -2.29 10.42 7.31
CA ASP A 138 -3.22 9.95 8.34
C ASP A 138 -2.51 9.52 9.63
N ILE A 139 -1.32 8.90 9.52
CA ILE A 139 -0.47 8.53 10.67
C ILE A 139 0.43 9.67 11.17
N ASN A 140 0.24 10.88 10.62
CA ASN A 140 0.95 12.10 10.99
C ASN A 140 2.48 12.00 10.80
N ALA A 141 2.94 11.28 9.77
CA ALA A 141 4.34 11.31 9.38
C ALA A 141 4.71 12.72 8.88
N ARG A 142 5.94 13.13 9.10
CA ARG A 142 6.43 14.46 8.70
C ARG A 142 7.01 14.46 7.29
N TRP A 143 7.68 13.38 6.91
CA TRP A 143 8.30 13.22 5.60
C TRP A 143 8.00 11.85 4.99
N LEU A 144 8.09 11.77 3.66
CA LEU A 144 8.19 10.53 2.93
C LEU A 144 9.62 10.34 2.44
N THR A 145 10.14 9.13 2.54
CA THR A 145 11.47 8.75 2.07
C THR A 145 11.44 7.40 1.34
N LEU A 146 12.38 7.19 0.44
CA LEU A 146 12.55 5.92 -0.26
C LEU A 146 13.97 5.77 -0.84
N GLU A 147 14.32 4.53 -1.19
CA GLU A 147 15.44 4.21 -2.08
C GLU A 147 14.93 3.71 -3.42
N VAL A 148 15.57 4.18 -4.49
CA VAL A 148 15.26 3.76 -5.86
C VAL A 148 16.55 3.50 -6.64
N ARG A 149 16.56 2.46 -7.50
CA ARG A 149 17.73 2.20 -8.36
C ARG A 149 18.08 3.43 -9.19
N VAL A 150 19.36 3.73 -9.32
CA VAL A 150 19.83 4.86 -10.14
C VAL A 150 19.45 4.67 -11.62
N SER A 151 19.30 3.43 -12.09
CA SER A 151 18.83 3.09 -13.44
C SER A 151 17.32 3.24 -13.63
N ASN A 152 16.51 3.25 -12.55
CA ASN A 152 15.05 3.30 -12.66
C ASN A 152 14.54 4.74 -12.85
N SER A 153 14.82 5.31 -14.03
CA SER A 153 14.42 6.67 -14.39
C SER A 153 12.90 6.90 -14.35
N THR A 154 12.11 5.87 -14.69
CA THR A 154 10.66 5.92 -14.68
C THR A 154 10.11 6.14 -13.28
N ALA A 155 10.56 5.35 -12.30
CA ALA A 155 10.14 5.51 -10.91
C ALA A 155 10.64 6.85 -10.33
N GLN A 156 11.89 7.23 -10.62
CA GLN A 156 12.43 8.53 -10.19
C GLN A 156 11.61 9.70 -10.74
N ALA A 157 11.15 9.64 -12.01
CA ALA A 157 10.29 10.67 -12.59
C ALA A 157 8.94 10.76 -11.85
N LEU A 158 8.35 9.60 -11.52
CA LEU A 158 7.13 9.53 -10.73
C LEU A 158 7.34 10.18 -9.35
N TYR A 159 8.40 9.81 -8.64
CA TYR A 159 8.67 10.35 -7.31
C TYR A 159 8.92 11.87 -7.34
N ARG A 160 9.70 12.37 -8.32
CA ARG A 160 9.89 13.83 -8.49
C ARG A 160 8.57 14.56 -8.75
N LYS A 161 7.65 13.97 -9.52
CA LYS A 161 6.30 14.52 -9.75
C LYS A 161 5.58 14.77 -8.42
N TYR A 162 5.73 13.88 -7.44
CA TYR A 162 5.11 13.97 -6.11
C TYR A 162 5.99 14.70 -5.07
N GLY A 163 7.03 15.41 -5.51
CA GLY A 163 7.81 16.29 -4.63
C GLY A 163 9.00 15.65 -3.95
N PHE A 164 9.33 14.39 -4.28
CA PHE A 164 10.57 13.79 -3.81
C PHE A 164 11.79 14.42 -4.49
N LYS A 165 12.82 14.69 -3.72
CA LYS A 165 14.09 15.27 -4.14
C LYS A 165 15.24 14.32 -3.81
N PRO A 166 16.28 14.23 -4.64
CA PRO A 166 17.50 13.51 -4.30
C PRO A 166 18.10 14.04 -2.99
N ALA A 167 18.40 13.13 -2.07
CA ALA A 167 19.01 13.45 -0.77
C ALA A 167 20.37 12.75 -0.54
N GLY A 168 20.71 11.78 -1.38
CA GLY A 168 21.98 11.06 -1.29
C GLY A 168 21.98 9.82 -2.16
N VAL A 169 23.07 9.07 -2.07
CA VAL A 169 23.26 7.78 -2.76
C VAL A 169 23.77 6.77 -1.75
N ARG A 170 23.20 5.56 -1.78
CA ARG A 170 23.76 4.39 -1.07
C ARG A 170 24.51 3.53 -2.06
N PRO A 171 25.85 3.50 -2.02
CA PRO A 171 26.63 2.71 -2.94
C PRO A 171 26.37 1.21 -2.77
N LYS A 172 26.24 0.49 -3.89
CA LYS A 172 26.09 -0.98 -3.94
C LYS A 172 24.95 -1.53 -3.09
N TYR A 173 23.86 -0.76 -3.00
CA TYR A 173 22.72 -1.08 -2.15
C TYR A 173 21.98 -2.36 -2.60
N TYR A 174 21.77 -2.50 -3.91
CA TYR A 174 21.10 -3.67 -4.47
C TYR A 174 22.07 -4.84 -4.61
N SER A 175 21.79 -5.93 -3.90
CA SER A 175 22.70 -7.07 -3.77
C SER A 175 22.83 -7.90 -5.04
N ASP A 176 21.82 -7.85 -5.94
CA ASP A 176 21.77 -8.64 -7.18
C ASP A 176 22.82 -8.22 -8.20
N ASN A 177 23.01 -6.92 -8.41
CA ASN A 177 23.93 -6.37 -9.40
C ASN A 177 24.85 -5.30 -8.82
N ARG A 178 24.83 -5.09 -7.49
CA ARG A 178 25.60 -4.07 -6.78
C ARG A 178 25.32 -2.64 -7.26
N GLU A 179 24.15 -2.42 -7.79
CA GLU A 179 23.71 -1.10 -8.23
C GLU A 179 23.51 -0.17 -7.02
N ASP A 180 23.80 1.10 -7.23
CA ASP A 180 23.55 2.14 -6.23
C ASP A 180 22.08 2.45 -6.13
N ALA A 181 21.65 2.87 -4.94
CA ALA A 181 20.33 3.44 -4.72
C ALA A 181 20.40 4.96 -4.56
N LEU A 182 19.54 5.66 -5.28
CA LEU A 182 19.25 7.07 -5.03
C LEU A 182 18.29 7.16 -3.85
N ILE A 183 18.68 7.87 -2.78
CA ILE A 183 17.81 8.19 -1.66
C ILE A 183 17.01 9.43 -2.04
N MET A 184 15.69 9.37 -1.87
CA MET A 184 14.82 10.51 -2.17
C MET A 184 13.92 10.83 -0.99
N TRP A 185 13.73 12.13 -0.73
CA TRP A 185 12.92 12.67 0.37
C TRP A 185 11.95 13.72 -0.14
N THR A 186 10.79 13.82 0.49
CA THR A 186 9.89 14.95 0.29
C THR A 186 10.27 16.14 1.19
N ASP A 187 9.73 17.30 0.89
CA ASP A 187 9.55 18.34 1.90
C ASP A 187 8.53 17.87 2.96
N GLU A 188 8.31 18.66 3.99
CA GLU A 188 7.32 18.36 5.02
C GLU A 188 5.92 18.19 4.41
N ILE A 189 5.34 16.97 4.55
CA ILE A 189 4.10 16.59 3.84
C ILE A 189 2.85 17.29 4.37
N HIS A 190 2.92 17.88 5.57
CA HIS A 190 1.85 18.71 6.12
C HIS A 190 1.96 20.19 5.71
N SER A 191 3.03 20.59 5.02
CA SER A 191 3.17 21.97 4.54
C SER A 191 2.05 22.31 3.55
N PRO A 192 1.54 23.56 3.53
CA PRO A 192 0.51 23.98 2.58
C PRO A 192 0.90 23.72 1.13
N ALA A 193 2.15 23.99 0.76
CA ALA A 193 2.65 23.79 -0.61
C ALA A 193 2.66 22.32 -1.04
N PHE A 194 3.07 21.41 -0.14
CA PHE A 194 3.00 19.97 -0.44
C PHE A 194 1.55 19.51 -0.57
N ARG A 195 0.68 19.90 0.35
CA ARG A 195 -0.73 19.52 0.36
C ARG A 195 -1.46 19.97 -0.90
N GLU A 196 -1.29 21.23 -1.30
CA GLU A 196 -1.91 21.78 -2.51
C GLU A 196 -1.47 21.00 -3.76
N ARG A 197 -0.15 20.77 -3.90
CA ARG A 197 0.40 19.98 -5.01
C ARG A 197 -0.14 18.55 -4.99
N PHE A 198 -0.14 17.89 -3.85
CA PHE A 198 -0.61 16.52 -3.70
C PHE A 198 -2.08 16.39 -4.08
N GLU A 199 -2.96 17.27 -3.58
CA GLU A 199 -4.38 17.28 -3.89
C GLU A 199 -4.65 17.47 -5.38
N SER A 200 -3.93 18.40 -6.04
CA SER A 200 -4.03 18.61 -7.48
C SER A 200 -3.66 17.34 -8.25
N LEU A 201 -2.49 16.75 -7.96
CA LEU A 201 -2.01 15.55 -8.66
C LEU A 201 -2.90 14.32 -8.41
N ARG A 202 -3.44 14.21 -7.20
CA ARG A 202 -4.41 13.16 -6.84
C ARG A 202 -5.70 13.30 -7.63
N GLY A 203 -6.21 14.52 -7.77
CA GLY A 203 -7.38 14.83 -8.57
C GLY A 203 -7.19 14.45 -10.04
N ASP A 204 -6.07 14.90 -10.64
CA ASP A 204 -5.72 14.59 -12.03
C ASP A 204 -5.58 13.08 -12.27
N LEU A 205 -4.94 12.36 -11.33
CA LEU A 205 -4.81 10.91 -11.41
C LEU A 205 -6.19 10.24 -11.38
N ARG A 206 -7.03 10.64 -10.45
CA ARG A 206 -8.37 10.09 -10.28
C ARG A 206 -9.20 10.26 -11.56
N GLU A 207 -9.25 11.46 -12.12
CA GLU A 207 -9.99 11.75 -13.36
C GLU A 207 -9.46 10.89 -14.51
N ARG A 208 -8.14 10.79 -14.68
CA ARG A 208 -7.50 9.97 -15.70
C ARG A 208 -7.86 8.49 -15.57
N LEU A 209 -7.80 7.92 -14.35
CA LEU A 209 -8.10 6.52 -14.13
C LEU A 209 -9.59 6.21 -14.29
N ILE A 210 -10.50 7.10 -13.88
CA ILE A 210 -11.94 6.94 -14.09
C ILE A 210 -12.24 6.99 -15.59
N LYS A 211 -11.68 7.94 -16.33
CA LYS A 211 -11.86 8.06 -17.77
C LYS A 211 -11.35 6.84 -18.54
N ALA A 212 -10.28 6.21 -18.06
CA ALA A 212 -9.74 4.97 -18.62
C ALA A 212 -10.57 3.72 -18.23
N GLY A 213 -11.51 3.83 -17.28
CA GLY A 213 -12.24 2.68 -16.73
C GLY A 213 -11.40 1.82 -15.79
N ASP A 214 -10.24 2.32 -15.36
CA ASP A 214 -9.30 1.61 -14.49
C ASP A 214 -9.56 1.89 -13.00
N LEU A 215 -10.45 2.82 -12.64
CA LEU A 215 -10.85 3.12 -11.27
C LEU A 215 -12.36 3.30 -11.18
N ALA A 216 -12.99 2.72 -10.15
CA ALA A 216 -14.41 2.98 -9.88
C ALA A 216 -14.61 4.44 -9.44
N PRO A 217 -15.72 5.11 -9.83
CA PRO A 217 -15.99 6.51 -9.45
C PRO A 217 -15.98 6.76 -7.94
N PHE A 218 -16.25 5.73 -7.14
CA PHE A 218 -16.34 5.78 -5.68
C PHE A 218 -15.16 5.12 -4.95
N ALA A 219 -14.05 4.81 -5.66
CA ALA A 219 -12.89 4.18 -5.02
C ALA A 219 -12.32 5.09 -3.92
N ARG A 220 -12.29 4.57 -2.69
CA ARG A 220 -12.00 5.31 -1.46
C ARG A 220 -10.57 5.87 -1.38
N ALA A 221 -9.59 5.18 -1.95
CA ALA A 221 -8.18 5.63 -1.93
C ALA A 221 -7.96 7.01 -2.55
N LEU A 222 -8.94 7.52 -3.32
CA LEU A 222 -8.89 8.84 -3.94
C LEU A 222 -10.14 9.69 -3.63
N ALA A 223 -10.95 9.26 -2.65
CA ALA A 223 -12.10 10.06 -2.21
C ALA A 223 -11.60 11.34 -1.51
N PRO A 224 -12.21 12.51 -1.75
CA PRO A 224 -11.85 13.71 -1.03
C PRO A 224 -12.02 13.46 0.48
N GLN A 225 -10.95 13.68 1.25
CA GLN A 225 -11.04 13.60 2.70
C GLN A 225 -11.99 14.69 3.17
N GLY A 226 -13.17 14.30 3.66
CA GLY A 226 -14.10 15.23 4.29
C GLY A 226 -13.37 15.95 5.42
N ARG A 227 -13.41 17.30 5.42
CA ARG A 227 -12.86 18.12 6.49
C ARG A 227 -13.42 17.57 7.81
N ARG A 228 -12.56 16.92 8.62
CA ARG A 228 -12.88 16.68 10.02
C ARG A 228 -12.94 18.05 10.67
N ARG A 229 -14.14 18.44 11.15
CA ARG A 229 -14.37 19.62 11.98
C ARG A 229 -13.88 19.35 13.39
#